data_bb1936d15d11699a1fedc16c2abb0a13
#
_entry.id   bb1936d15d11699a1fedc16c2abb0a13
#
_cell.length_a   1.000
_cell.length_b   1.000
_cell.length_c   1.000
_cell.angle_alpha   90.00
_cell.angle_beta   90.00
_cell.angle_gamma   90.00
#
_symmetry.space_group_name_H-M   'P 1'
#
loop_
_entity.id
_entity.type
_entity.pdbx_description
1 polymer ?
#
loop_
_entity_poly.entity_id
_entity_poly.type
_entity_poly.pdbx_seq_one_letter_code
_entity_poly.pdbx_strand_id
1 'polypeptide(L)'
;MSQKIGRNDPCPCGSGIKYKKCCLDKVTGVPSTSWDIDKIGAMSTEEIFEKLNSMGIQVDQDQLLRDVHRFYSAAALANDWLRPIGTDISGVDFVHYAAVILWERLAPHIINNEMIDRLIQEGYLELEGRKPKIACHFWLTVWEHIKPRFTSDIKSILDAEIIFTGRQNLHNWTQDLEMELGNANLHKDRIKYCHEFCELFPNSSENTIQNMKMAEAEGYFHSGQPEMAESLFESLQGRYPDCVWIYCRWGDLYAFKRSGQDFISDYDKAEKIYRMALGRNIPDEEAVTERLEDMAHTRNKQE
;
A
#
# COMPACT_ATOMS: atom_id res chain seq x y z
N MET A 1 -16.59 37.46 12.04
CA MET A 1 -15.30 36.88 11.56
C MET A 1 -14.38 36.78 12.76
N SER A 2 -14.15 35.62 13.35
CA SER A 2 -13.22 35.47 14.48
C SER A 2 -11.80 35.45 13.93
N GLN A 3 -10.97 36.41 14.33
CA GLN A 3 -9.54 36.46 13.99
C GLN A 3 -8.84 35.22 14.56
N LYS A 4 -8.21 34.42 13.68
CA LYS A 4 -7.32 33.33 14.13
C LYS A 4 -6.09 33.92 14.81
N ILE A 5 -5.95 33.67 16.10
CA ILE A 5 -4.79 34.10 16.90
C ILE A 5 -3.61 33.18 16.58
N GLY A 6 -2.50 33.77 16.14
CA GLY A 6 -1.26 33.03 15.87
C GLY A 6 -0.54 32.59 17.16
N ARG A 7 0.21 31.48 17.12
CA ARG A 7 0.96 30.95 18.30
C ARG A 7 1.90 31.96 18.93
N ASN A 8 2.43 32.92 18.19
CA ASN A 8 3.40 33.92 18.65
C ASN A 8 2.77 35.28 19.00
N ASP A 9 1.44 35.45 18.78
CA ASP A 9 0.74 36.69 19.09
C ASP A 9 0.61 36.89 20.61
N PRO A 10 0.42 38.14 21.09
CA PRO A 10 0.07 38.40 22.47
C PRO A 10 -1.16 37.60 22.90
N CYS A 11 -1.11 37.04 24.11
CA CYS A 11 -2.22 36.22 24.57
C CYS A 11 -3.48 37.07 24.79
N PRO A 12 -4.64 36.65 24.31
CA PRO A 12 -5.91 37.38 24.45
C PRO A 12 -6.38 37.50 25.92
N CYS A 13 -5.77 36.75 26.86
CA CYS A 13 -6.09 36.87 28.27
C CYS A 13 -5.50 38.12 28.91
N GLY A 14 -4.72 38.94 28.18
CA GLY A 14 -4.11 40.17 28.70
C GLY A 14 -2.83 39.96 29.51
N SER A 15 -2.25 38.75 29.56
CA SER A 15 -1.06 38.45 30.35
C SER A 15 0.25 39.04 29.79
N GLY A 16 0.24 39.62 28.59
CA GLY A 16 1.45 40.11 27.91
C GLY A 16 2.40 39.02 27.40
N ILE A 17 2.11 37.75 27.67
CA ILE A 17 2.93 36.60 27.26
C ILE A 17 2.44 36.09 25.90
N LYS A 18 3.32 35.54 25.05
CA LYS A 18 2.94 34.93 23.77
C LYS A 18 1.90 33.81 23.97
N TYR A 19 0.88 33.75 23.13
CA TYR A 19 -0.26 32.81 23.21
C TYR A 19 0.20 31.36 23.44
N LYS A 20 1.26 30.89 22.74
CA LYS A 20 1.86 29.56 22.91
C LYS A 20 2.44 29.27 24.30
N LYS A 21 2.81 30.31 25.07
CA LYS A 21 3.39 30.17 26.42
C LYS A 21 2.41 30.55 27.53
N CYS A 22 1.19 30.86 27.20
CA CYS A 22 0.14 31.30 28.13
C CYS A 22 -1.10 30.44 28.02
N CYS A 23 -2.06 30.83 27.17
CA CYS A 23 -3.36 30.20 27.10
C CYS A 23 -3.43 29.06 26.07
N LEU A 24 -2.49 28.94 25.13
CA LEU A 24 -2.47 27.80 24.23
C LEU A 24 -2.30 26.48 25.01
N ASP A 25 -1.41 26.48 26.01
CA ASP A 25 -1.21 25.32 26.89
C ASP A 25 -2.28 25.22 27.99
N LYS A 26 -3.05 26.30 28.27
CA LYS A 26 -4.16 26.30 29.22
C LYS A 26 -5.51 25.96 28.59
N VAL A 27 -5.68 26.21 27.33
CA VAL A 27 -6.84 25.72 26.56
C VAL A 27 -6.69 24.21 26.33
N THR A 28 -5.45 23.69 26.38
CA THR A 28 -5.16 22.25 26.51
C THR A 28 -5.26 21.73 27.95
N GLY A 29 -5.54 22.59 28.92
CA GLY A 29 -5.77 22.26 30.34
C GLY A 29 -7.21 21.85 30.68
N VAL A 30 -7.98 21.27 29.78
CA VAL A 30 -8.90 20.21 30.10
C VAL A 30 -8.04 19.13 30.76
N PRO A 31 -8.34 18.65 32.00
CA PRO A 31 -7.62 17.50 32.55
C PRO A 31 -7.65 16.46 31.43
N SER A 32 -6.48 16.04 30.94
CA SER A 32 -6.38 15.08 29.87
C SER A 32 -6.84 13.72 30.39
N THR A 33 -8.14 13.56 30.48
CA THR A 33 -8.83 12.27 30.44
C THR A 33 -8.88 11.80 28.98
N SER A 34 -8.01 12.34 28.08
CA SER A 34 -7.84 11.83 26.76
C SER A 34 -7.30 10.43 26.90
N TRP A 35 -8.11 9.48 26.53
CA TRP A 35 -7.71 8.10 26.39
C TRP A 35 -6.71 8.01 25.24
N ASP A 36 -5.69 7.21 25.43
CA ASP A 36 -4.74 6.84 24.38
C ASP A 36 -4.63 5.32 24.35
N ILE A 37 -4.05 4.81 23.27
CA ILE A 37 -3.98 3.38 23.01
C ILE A 37 -3.18 2.63 24.08
N ASP A 38 -2.13 3.28 24.65
CA ASP A 38 -1.26 2.67 25.66
C ASP A 38 -2.00 2.48 27.00
N LYS A 39 -2.78 3.50 27.42
CA LYS A 39 -3.59 3.43 28.64
C LYS A 39 -4.65 2.34 28.57
N ILE A 40 -5.35 2.22 27.42
CA ILE A 40 -6.37 1.20 27.24
C ILE A 40 -5.71 -0.16 27.02
N GLY A 41 -4.55 -0.20 26.34
CA GLY A 41 -3.75 -1.41 26.19
C GLY A 41 -3.26 -2.01 27.52
N ALA A 42 -3.11 -1.19 28.57
CA ALA A 42 -2.77 -1.66 29.91
C ALA A 42 -3.97 -2.22 30.72
N MET A 43 -5.21 -1.96 30.29
CA MET A 43 -6.42 -2.50 30.91
C MET A 43 -6.60 -3.98 30.55
N SER A 44 -7.25 -4.77 31.42
CA SER A 44 -7.70 -6.10 31.06
C SER A 44 -8.85 -6.03 30.05
N THR A 45 -9.13 -7.12 29.38
CA THR A 45 -10.27 -7.24 28.45
C THR A 45 -11.60 -7.00 29.17
N GLU A 46 -11.73 -7.52 30.36
CA GLU A 46 -12.92 -7.38 31.24
C GLU A 46 -13.11 -5.90 31.63
N GLU A 47 -12.05 -5.22 32.08
CA GLU A 47 -12.12 -3.80 32.43
C GLU A 47 -12.54 -2.91 31.24
N ILE A 48 -12.09 -3.25 30.02
CA ILE A 48 -12.52 -2.54 28.81
C ILE A 48 -14.02 -2.74 28.57
N PHE A 49 -14.53 -3.98 28.64
CA PHE A 49 -15.95 -4.24 28.48
C PHE A 49 -16.80 -3.58 29.59
N GLU A 50 -16.37 -3.64 30.84
CA GLU A 50 -17.06 -2.96 31.96
C GLU A 50 -17.14 -1.44 31.71
N LYS A 51 -16.07 -0.84 31.22
CA LYS A 51 -16.03 0.59 30.89
C LYS A 51 -16.98 0.93 29.75
N LEU A 52 -16.99 0.15 28.65
CA LEU A 52 -17.95 0.32 27.56
C LEU A 52 -19.39 0.23 28.05
N ASN A 53 -19.71 -0.79 28.86
CA ASN A 53 -21.03 -0.96 29.44
C ASN A 53 -21.45 0.21 30.36
N SER A 54 -20.50 0.76 31.13
CA SER A 54 -20.73 1.96 31.95
C SER A 54 -21.03 3.23 31.13
N MET A 55 -20.60 3.25 29.87
CA MET A 55 -20.88 4.32 28.91
C MET A 55 -22.19 4.10 28.14
N GLY A 56 -22.92 3.02 28.40
CA GLY A 56 -24.16 2.67 27.72
C GLY A 56 -24.01 1.78 26.49
N ILE A 57 -22.77 1.33 26.20
CA ILE A 57 -22.47 0.44 25.07
C ILE A 57 -22.54 -0.99 25.57
N GLN A 58 -23.65 -1.67 25.31
CA GLN A 58 -23.88 -3.04 25.74
C GLN A 58 -23.20 -4.03 24.79
N VAL A 59 -21.94 -4.35 25.06
CA VAL A 59 -21.12 -5.27 24.26
C VAL A 59 -20.35 -6.20 25.18
N ASP A 60 -20.28 -7.47 24.81
CA ASP A 60 -19.46 -8.51 25.40
C ASP A 60 -18.58 -9.19 24.36
N GLN A 61 -17.80 -10.19 24.77
CA GLN A 61 -16.92 -10.92 23.88
C GLN A 61 -17.67 -11.61 22.75
N ASP A 62 -18.82 -12.25 23.04
CA ASP A 62 -19.59 -12.98 22.04
C ASP A 62 -20.18 -12.02 20.99
N GLN A 63 -20.64 -10.85 21.43
CA GLN A 63 -21.14 -9.82 20.52
C GLN A 63 -20.00 -9.27 19.66
N LEU A 64 -18.84 -8.96 20.24
CA LEU A 64 -17.66 -8.52 19.48
C LEU A 64 -17.28 -9.54 18.40
N LEU A 65 -17.19 -10.83 18.76
CA LEU A 65 -16.82 -11.87 17.81
C LEU A 65 -17.83 -12.03 16.65
N ARG A 66 -19.10 -11.73 16.87
CA ARG A 66 -20.09 -11.65 15.80
C ARG A 66 -19.89 -10.39 14.94
N ASP A 67 -19.60 -9.27 15.57
CA ASP A 67 -19.52 -7.97 14.89
C ASP A 67 -18.27 -7.83 14.02
N VAL A 68 -17.11 -8.38 14.42
CA VAL A 68 -15.87 -8.33 13.62
C VAL A 68 -16.02 -8.95 12.22
N HIS A 69 -16.97 -9.85 12.00
CA HIS A 69 -17.29 -10.40 10.69
C HIS A 69 -18.16 -9.48 9.81
N ARG A 70 -18.74 -8.42 10.40
CA ARG A 70 -19.62 -7.46 9.70
C ARG A 70 -18.89 -6.20 9.27
N PHE A 71 -17.75 -5.92 9.87
CA PHE A 71 -16.99 -4.70 9.65
C PHE A 71 -15.58 -5.00 9.12
N TYR A 72 -15.05 -4.09 8.30
CA TYR A 72 -13.67 -4.15 7.82
C TYR A 72 -12.74 -3.24 8.63
N SER A 73 -13.25 -2.47 9.58
CA SER A 73 -12.53 -1.47 10.34
C SER A 73 -13.00 -1.44 11.78
N ALA A 74 -12.07 -1.36 12.73
CA ALA A 74 -12.38 -1.18 14.13
C ALA A 74 -13.03 0.20 14.38
N ALA A 75 -12.67 1.22 13.62
CA ALA A 75 -13.32 2.52 13.68
C ALA A 75 -14.78 2.46 13.22
N ALA A 76 -15.09 1.67 12.17
CA ALA A 76 -16.47 1.47 11.72
C ALA A 76 -17.30 0.72 12.77
N LEU A 77 -16.71 -0.29 13.43
CA LEU A 77 -17.32 -1.01 14.56
C LEU A 77 -17.59 -0.06 15.74
N ALA A 78 -16.61 0.78 16.12
CA ALA A 78 -16.78 1.76 17.18
C ALA A 78 -17.91 2.76 16.88
N ASN A 79 -17.99 3.22 15.64
CA ASN A 79 -19.07 4.11 15.20
C ASN A 79 -20.46 3.44 15.26
N ASP A 80 -20.54 2.13 14.96
CA ASP A 80 -21.78 1.38 15.10
C ASP A 80 -22.20 1.27 16.57
N TRP A 81 -21.26 1.01 17.48
CA TRP A 81 -21.50 1.01 18.92
C TRP A 81 -21.96 2.38 19.48
N LEU A 82 -21.42 3.47 18.90
CA LEU A 82 -21.77 4.85 19.29
C LEU A 82 -23.13 5.31 18.73
N ARG A 83 -23.63 4.68 17.67
CA ARG A 83 -24.86 5.12 16.98
C ARG A 83 -26.07 5.26 17.91
N PRO A 84 -26.37 4.35 18.85
CA PRO A 84 -27.52 4.47 19.73
C PRO A 84 -27.41 5.59 20.79
N ILE A 85 -26.18 5.95 21.18
CA ILE A 85 -25.92 6.86 22.30
C ILE A 85 -25.41 8.24 21.86
N GLY A 86 -25.05 8.39 20.57
CA GLY A 86 -24.52 9.62 19.99
C GLY A 86 -23.02 9.79 20.20
N THR A 87 -22.45 10.79 19.52
CA THR A 87 -21.01 11.10 19.56
C THR A 87 -20.64 12.23 20.54
N ASP A 88 -21.62 12.87 21.17
CA ASP A 88 -21.42 13.97 22.11
C ASP A 88 -21.13 13.51 23.55
N ILE A 89 -20.71 12.25 23.70
CA ILE A 89 -20.38 11.67 24.99
C ILE A 89 -18.89 11.90 25.33
N SER A 90 -18.64 12.11 26.62
CA SER A 90 -17.28 12.10 27.13
C SER A 90 -16.65 10.72 26.94
N GLY A 91 -15.48 10.64 26.29
CA GLY A 91 -14.74 9.39 26.12
C GLY A 91 -15.01 8.67 24.79
N VAL A 92 -15.47 9.35 23.75
CA VAL A 92 -15.55 8.79 22.39
C VAL A 92 -14.23 8.16 21.95
N ASP A 93 -13.09 8.81 22.27
CA ASP A 93 -11.75 8.26 22.00
C ASP A 93 -11.55 6.88 22.65
N PHE A 94 -12.08 6.69 23.88
CA PHE A 94 -12.02 5.39 24.53
C PHE A 94 -12.68 4.30 23.69
N VAL A 95 -13.86 4.57 23.15
CA VAL A 95 -14.63 3.58 22.36
C VAL A 95 -13.86 3.17 21.10
N HIS A 96 -13.25 4.12 20.41
CA HIS A 96 -12.45 3.84 19.22
C HIS A 96 -11.21 3.00 19.53
N TYR A 97 -10.45 3.37 20.56
CA TYR A 97 -9.28 2.58 20.97
C TYR A 97 -9.64 1.24 21.56
N ALA A 98 -10.74 1.16 22.32
CA ALA A 98 -11.26 -0.10 22.84
C ALA A 98 -11.62 -1.09 21.73
N ALA A 99 -12.28 -0.61 20.66
CA ALA A 99 -12.60 -1.45 19.51
C ALA A 99 -11.34 -2.01 18.84
N VAL A 100 -10.29 -1.21 18.65
CA VAL A 100 -9.00 -1.65 18.10
C VAL A 100 -8.38 -2.74 18.98
N ILE A 101 -8.24 -2.47 20.30
CA ILE A 101 -7.56 -3.36 21.23
C ILE A 101 -8.32 -4.66 21.42
N LEU A 102 -9.64 -4.59 21.59
CA LEU A 102 -10.47 -5.78 21.73
C LEU A 102 -10.44 -6.64 20.47
N TRP A 103 -10.47 -6.02 19.28
CA TRP A 103 -10.34 -6.75 18.02
C TRP A 103 -9.00 -7.48 17.94
N GLU A 104 -7.90 -6.79 18.21
CA GLU A 104 -6.56 -7.39 18.16
C GLU A 104 -6.36 -8.52 19.18
N ARG A 105 -6.99 -8.42 20.36
CA ARG A 105 -6.88 -9.46 21.39
C ARG A 105 -7.75 -10.68 21.13
N LEU A 106 -8.98 -10.47 20.68
CA LEU A 106 -10.00 -11.53 20.64
C LEU A 106 -10.17 -12.12 19.23
N ALA A 107 -9.84 -11.36 18.19
CA ALA A 107 -9.96 -11.78 16.80
C ALA A 107 -8.73 -11.42 15.95
N PRO A 108 -7.49 -11.73 16.38
CA PRO A 108 -6.25 -11.31 15.68
C PRO A 108 -6.12 -11.92 14.28
N HIS A 109 -6.84 -13.02 14.02
CA HIS A 109 -6.85 -13.68 12.71
C HIS A 109 -7.79 -13.01 11.70
N ILE A 110 -8.64 -12.09 12.15
CA ILE A 110 -9.53 -11.30 11.29
C ILE A 110 -8.91 -9.92 11.15
N ILE A 111 -8.09 -9.73 10.12
CA ILE A 111 -7.34 -8.49 9.90
C ILE A 111 -8.29 -7.37 9.49
N ASN A 112 -8.29 -6.25 10.23
CA ASN A 112 -9.05 -5.04 9.92
C ASN A 112 -8.20 -4.01 9.15
N ASN A 113 -8.82 -2.90 8.71
CA ASN A 113 -8.13 -1.86 7.93
C ASN A 113 -7.00 -1.19 8.72
N GLU A 114 -7.15 -1.01 10.02
CA GLU A 114 -6.13 -0.43 10.89
C GLU A 114 -4.89 -1.33 10.99
N MET A 115 -5.10 -2.65 11.05
CA MET A 115 -4.02 -3.64 11.01
C MET A 115 -3.36 -3.68 9.63
N ILE A 116 -4.13 -3.55 8.55
CA ILE A 116 -3.60 -3.44 7.17
C ILE A 116 -2.73 -2.19 7.04
N ASP A 117 -3.21 -1.02 7.47
CA ASP A 117 -2.44 0.23 7.45
C ASP A 117 -1.11 0.08 8.18
N ARG A 118 -1.12 -0.58 9.34
CA ARG A 118 0.10 -0.84 10.11
C ARG A 118 1.05 -1.76 9.36
N LEU A 119 0.57 -2.88 8.79
CA LEU A 119 1.41 -3.80 8.02
C LEU A 119 2.01 -3.14 6.76
N ILE A 120 1.27 -2.27 6.08
CA ILE A 120 1.79 -1.48 4.96
C ILE A 120 2.89 -0.54 5.45
N GLN A 121 2.66 0.16 6.55
CA GLN A 121 3.64 1.08 7.13
C GLN A 121 4.92 0.36 7.61
N GLU A 122 4.79 -0.80 8.27
CA GLU A 122 5.94 -1.64 8.65
C GLU A 122 6.77 -2.04 7.43
N GLY A 123 6.11 -2.37 6.31
CA GLY A 123 6.81 -2.64 5.06
C GLY A 123 7.63 -1.44 4.58
N TYR A 124 7.08 -0.23 4.59
CA TYR A 124 7.84 0.98 4.22
C TYR A 124 9.02 1.24 5.16
N LEU A 125 8.85 1.05 6.48
CA LEU A 125 9.95 1.18 7.44
C LEU A 125 11.07 0.16 7.19
N GLU A 126 10.74 -1.06 6.82
CA GLU A 126 11.75 -2.08 6.48
C GLU A 126 12.48 -1.73 5.16
N LEU A 127 11.82 -1.05 4.21
CA LEU A 127 12.50 -0.53 3.01
C LEU A 127 13.49 0.58 3.35
N GLU A 128 13.15 1.51 4.24
CA GLU A 128 14.08 2.51 4.76
C GLU A 128 15.29 1.83 5.42
N GLY A 129 15.06 0.71 6.11
CA GLY A 129 16.08 -0.17 6.68
C GLY A 129 16.85 -1.04 5.67
N ARG A 130 16.59 -0.89 4.35
CA ARG A 130 17.17 -1.68 3.23
C ARG A 130 16.93 -3.18 3.35
N LYS A 131 15.73 -3.57 3.80
CA LYS A 131 15.33 -4.96 3.97
C LYS A 131 14.10 -5.31 3.09
N PRO A 132 14.22 -5.25 1.76
CA PRO A 132 13.08 -5.40 0.85
C PRO A 132 12.36 -6.74 0.99
N LYS A 133 13.07 -7.83 1.32
CA LYS A 133 12.43 -9.13 1.53
C LYS A 133 11.47 -9.15 2.72
N ILE A 134 11.81 -8.43 3.81
CA ILE A 134 10.95 -8.33 4.99
C ILE A 134 9.74 -7.45 4.65
N ALA A 135 9.95 -6.32 3.97
CA ALA A 135 8.88 -5.46 3.49
C ALA A 135 7.88 -6.23 2.63
N CYS A 136 8.37 -6.97 1.63
CA CYS A 136 7.53 -7.81 0.78
C CYS A 136 6.73 -8.86 1.57
N HIS A 137 7.30 -9.43 2.64
CA HIS A 137 6.57 -10.39 3.48
C HIS A 137 5.36 -9.75 4.17
N PHE A 138 5.51 -8.55 4.75
CA PHE A 138 4.39 -7.79 5.31
C PHE A 138 3.34 -7.50 4.23
N TRP A 139 3.75 -7.04 3.07
CA TRP A 139 2.86 -6.62 2.00
C TRP A 139 2.15 -7.78 1.30
N LEU A 140 2.81 -8.93 1.14
CA LEU A 140 2.14 -10.15 0.67
C LEU A 140 1.10 -10.64 1.67
N THR A 141 1.36 -10.50 2.99
CA THR A 141 0.36 -10.78 4.01
C THR A 141 -0.85 -9.87 3.84
N VAL A 142 -0.64 -8.57 3.63
CA VAL A 142 -1.73 -7.63 3.33
C VAL A 142 -2.51 -8.06 2.10
N TRP A 143 -1.81 -8.40 1.01
CA TRP A 143 -2.45 -8.83 -0.23
C TRP A 143 -3.36 -10.05 -0.04
N GLU A 144 -2.88 -11.09 0.65
CA GLU A 144 -3.67 -12.30 0.92
C GLU A 144 -4.94 -12.01 1.75
N HIS A 145 -4.90 -11.01 2.63
CA HIS A 145 -6.04 -10.64 3.47
C HIS A 145 -7.00 -9.62 2.83
N ILE A 146 -6.53 -8.79 1.92
CA ILE A 146 -7.37 -7.76 1.31
C ILE A 146 -8.11 -8.28 0.07
N LYS A 147 -7.47 -9.10 -0.76
CA LYS A 147 -8.05 -9.60 -2.02
C LYS A 147 -9.39 -10.34 -1.85
N PRO A 148 -9.64 -11.16 -0.78
CA PRO A 148 -10.94 -11.78 -0.60
C PRO A 148 -12.09 -10.81 -0.29
N ARG A 149 -11.78 -9.54 0.01
CA ARG A 149 -12.79 -8.50 0.27
C ARG A 149 -13.33 -7.86 -1.01
N PHE A 150 -12.63 -8.07 -2.14
CA PHE A 150 -13.03 -7.52 -3.42
C PHE A 150 -14.10 -8.43 -4.05
N THR A 151 -15.32 -7.93 -4.04
CA THR A 151 -16.46 -8.60 -4.68
C THR A 151 -16.37 -8.50 -6.20
N SER A 152 -17.19 -9.27 -6.90
CA SER A 152 -17.22 -9.27 -8.36
C SER A 152 -17.51 -7.90 -9.01
N ASP A 153 -18.02 -6.95 -8.24
CA ASP A 153 -18.33 -5.59 -8.72
C ASP A 153 -17.11 -4.66 -8.68
N ILE A 154 -16.06 -5.03 -7.92
CA ILE A 154 -14.81 -4.29 -7.83
C ILE A 154 -13.91 -4.74 -8.99
N LYS A 155 -13.82 -3.93 -10.04
CA LYS A 155 -13.11 -4.27 -11.28
C LYS A 155 -11.87 -3.43 -11.55
N SER A 156 -11.65 -2.37 -10.77
CA SER A 156 -10.45 -1.56 -10.86
C SER A 156 -9.84 -1.32 -9.48
N ILE A 157 -8.53 -1.01 -9.44
CA ILE A 157 -7.87 -0.65 -8.19
C ILE A 157 -8.46 0.65 -7.60
N LEU A 158 -9.00 1.53 -8.42
CA LEU A 158 -9.68 2.74 -7.95
C LEU A 158 -11.01 2.42 -7.27
N ASP A 159 -11.76 1.41 -7.76
CA ASP A 159 -12.96 0.93 -7.07
C ASP A 159 -12.60 0.33 -5.70
N ALA A 160 -11.51 -0.44 -5.65
CA ALA A 160 -10.98 -0.99 -4.40
C ALA A 160 -10.56 0.11 -3.40
N GLU A 161 -9.97 1.20 -3.88
CA GLU A 161 -9.59 2.36 -3.07
C GLU A 161 -10.80 3.01 -2.37
N ILE A 162 -11.95 3.08 -3.05
CA ILE A 162 -13.18 3.67 -2.49
C ILE A 162 -13.69 2.89 -1.28
N ILE A 163 -13.60 1.56 -1.32
CA ILE A 163 -14.07 0.69 -0.23
C ILE A 163 -13.02 0.48 0.87
N PHE A 164 -11.75 0.71 0.55
CA PHE A 164 -10.68 0.66 1.54
C PHE A 164 -10.61 1.98 2.29
N THR A 165 -11.13 2.00 3.52
CA THR A 165 -11.16 3.22 4.36
C THR A 165 -9.89 3.40 5.21
N GLY A 166 -8.79 2.76 4.84
CA GLY A 166 -7.48 2.92 5.46
C GLY A 166 -6.82 4.27 5.15
N ARG A 167 -5.68 4.51 5.77
CA ARG A 167 -4.88 5.74 5.56
C ARG A 167 -3.94 5.63 4.37
N GLN A 168 -3.58 4.40 3.98
CA GLN A 168 -2.67 4.13 2.88
C GLN A 168 -3.41 4.22 1.55
N ASN A 169 -2.70 4.71 0.52
CA ASN A 169 -3.21 4.71 -0.85
C ASN A 169 -2.98 3.34 -1.48
N LEU A 170 -4.03 2.57 -1.70
CA LEU A 170 -3.94 1.22 -2.28
C LEU A 170 -3.36 1.22 -3.69
N HIS A 171 -3.74 2.19 -4.51
CA HIS A 171 -3.27 2.28 -5.90
C HIS A 171 -1.74 2.43 -5.96
N ASN A 172 -1.16 3.28 -5.12
CA ASN A 172 0.29 3.43 -5.06
C ASN A 172 0.96 2.21 -4.44
N TRP A 173 0.45 1.75 -3.29
CA TRP A 173 1.01 0.60 -2.60
C TRP A 173 1.06 -0.67 -3.46
N THR A 174 0.04 -0.92 -4.29
CA THR A 174 0.03 -2.09 -5.18
C THR A 174 1.14 -2.05 -6.23
N GLN A 175 1.54 -0.87 -6.70
CA GLN A 175 2.65 -0.70 -7.62
C GLN A 175 4.00 -0.82 -6.89
N ASP A 176 4.09 -0.27 -5.67
CA ASP A 176 5.27 -0.41 -4.83
C ASP A 176 5.55 -1.88 -4.48
N LEU A 177 4.50 -2.67 -4.16
CA LEU A 177 4.63 -4.11 -3.92
C LEU A 177 5.18 -4.85 -5.15
N GLU A 178 4.67 -4.58 -6.35
CA GLU A 178 5.17 -5.17 -7.58
C GLU A 178 6.67 -4.88 -7.77
N MET A 179 7.05 -3.61 -7.64
CA MET A 179 8.42 -3.15 -7.81
C MET A 179 9.37 -3.80 -6.78
N GLU A 180 8.97 -3.81 -5.50
CA GLU A 180 9.80 -4.35 -4.43
C GLU A 180 9.93 -5.88 -4.46
N LEU A 181 8.93 -6.60 -4.95
CA LEU A 181 9.05 -8.03 -5.25
C LEU A 181 10.17 -8.29 -6.28
N GLY A 182 10.25 -7.43 -7.31
CA GLY A 182 11.34 -7.46 -8.29
C GLY A 182 12.70 -7.15 -7.65
N ASN A 183 12.81 -6.08 -6.87
CA ASN A 183 14.03 -5.65 -6.19
C ASN A 183 14.53 -6.70 -5.17
N ALA A 184 13.62 -7.39 -4.51
CA ALA A 184 13.92 -8.46 -3.57
C ALA A 184 14.29 -9.81 -4.22
N ASN A 185 14.23 -9.92 -5.56
CA ASN A 185 14.36 -11.16 -6.34
C ASN A 185 13.33 -12.24 -5.95
N LEU A 186 12.13 -11.83 -5.55
CA LEU A 186 10.99 -12.71 -5.23
C LEU A 186 10.13 -12.94 -6.48
N HIS A 187 10.76 -13.45 -7.56
CA HIS A 187 10.17 -13.50 -8.90
C HIS A 187 8.92 -14.37 -8.96
N LYS A 188 8.85 -15.48 -8.23
CA LYS A 188 7.67 -16.35 -8.20
C LYS A 188 6.46 -15.65 -7.55
N ASP A 189 6.70 -14.92 -6.47
CA ASP A 189 5.67 -14.15 -5.78
C ASP A 189 5.22 -12.97 -6.66
N ARG A 190 6.17 -12.34 -7.38
CA ARG A 190 5.88 -11.26 -8.35
C ARG A 190 4.97 -11.75 -9.48
N ILE A 191 5.26 -12.89 -10.09
CA ILE A 191 4.42 -13.52 -11.13
C ILE A 191 3.00 -13.73 -10.60
N LYS A 192 2.89 -14.42 -9.44
CA LYS A 192 1.59 -14.71 -8.82
C LYS A 192 0.82 -13.44 -8.55
N TYR A 193 1.47 -12.46 -7.92
CA TYR A 193 0.86 -11.18 -7.54
C TYR A 193 0.35 -10.40 -8.77
N CYS A 194 1.20 -10.22 -9.79
CA CYS A 194 0.82 -9.47 -10.99
C CYS A 194 -0.31 -10.16 -11.77
N HIS A 195 -0.29 -11.48 -11.83
CA HIS A 195 -1.37 -12.27 -12.43
C HIS A 195 -2.69 -12.05 -11.69
N GLU A 196 -2.72 -12.28 -10.37
CA GLU A 196 -3.89 -12.09 -9.52
C GLU A 196 -4.42 -10.65 -9.59
N PHE A 197 -3.53 -9.65 -9.59
CA PHE A 197 -3.92 -8.24 -9.74
C PHE A 197 -4.68 -7.99 -11.04
N CYS A 198 -4.18 -8.48 -12.18
CA CYS A 198 -4.83 -8.29 -13.48
C CYS A 198 -6.16 -9.04 -13.59
N GLU A 199 -6.32 -10.18 -12.90
CA GLU A 199 -7.58 -10.91 -12.84
C GLU A 199 -8.62 -10.19 -11.97
N LEU A 200 -8.20 -9.65 -10.82
CA LEU A 200 -9.08 -8.93 -9.91
C LEU A 200 -9.51 -7.57 -10.46
N PHE A 201 -8.59 -6.85 -11.11
CA PHE A 201 -8.78 -5.46 -11.51
C PHE A 201 -8.62 -5.23 -13.03
N PRO A 202 -9.33 -5.99 -13.88
CA PRO A 202 -9.17 -5.93 -15.35
C PRO A 202 -9.51 -4.56 -15.94
N ASN A 203 -10.26 -3.72 -15.23
CA ASN A 203 -10.67 -2.39 -15.67
C ASN A 203 -9.82 -1.26 -15.04
N SER A 204 -8.68 -1.60 -14.42
CA SER A 204 -7.71 -0.59 -14.00
C SER A 204 -7.14 0.16 -15.21
N SER A 205 -6.45 1.28 -14.98
CA SER A 205 -5.88 2.06 -16.08
C SER A 205 -5.01 1.19 -16.98
N GLU A 206 -5.00 1.50 -18.26
CA GLU A 206 -4.22 0.74 -19.24
C GLU A 206 -2.74 0.67 -18.85
N ASN A 207 -2.17 1.80 -18.40
CA ASN A 207 -0.79 1.84 -17.91
C ASN A 207 -0.56 0.90 -16.72
N THR A 208 -1.49 0.83 -15.78
CA THR A 208 -1.38 -0.07 -14.62
C THR A 208 -1.38 -1.54 -15.08
N ILE A 209 -2.30 -1.91 -15.97
CA ILE A 209 -2.36 -3.28 -16.52
C ILE A 209 -1.11 -3.62 -17.32
N GLN A 210 -0.63 -2.71 -18.17
CA GLN A 210 0.61 -2.89 -18.92
C GLN A 210 1.80 -3.10 -17.99
N ASN A 211 1.95 -2.27 -16.95
CA ASN A 211 3.03 -2.41 -15.97
C ASN A 211 3.00 -3.76 -15.25
N MET A 212 1.83 -4.19 -14.76
CA MET A 212 1.68 -5.49 -14.11
C MET A 212 2.00 -6.66 -15.04
N LYS A 213 1.55 -6.59 -16.30
CA LYS A 213 1.83 -7.62 -17.31
C LYS A 213 3.31 -7.68 -17.70
N MET A 214 3.97 -6.55 -17.88
CA MET A 214 5.42 -6.50 -18.12
C MET A 214 6.19 -7.05 -16.92
N ALA A 215 5.76 -6.73 -15.69
CA ALA A 215 6.36 -7.25 -14.47
C ALA A 215 6.19 -8.78 -14.32
N GLU A 216 5.05 -9.32 -14.72
CA GLU A 216 4.79 -10.75 -14.80
C GLU A 216 5.76 -11.42 -15.78
N ALA A 217 5.94 -10.85 -16.98
CA ALA A 217 6.88 -11.35 -18.00
C ALA A 217 8.34 -11.32 -17.51
N GLU A 218 8.78 -10.21 -16.91
CA GLU A 218 10.12 -10.12 -16.28
C GLU A 218 10.31 -11.17 -15.18
N GLY A 219 9.27 -11.41 -14.40
CA GLY A 219 9.28 -12.44 -13.37
C GLY A 219 9.55 -13.82 -13.94
N TYR A 220 8.90 -14.19 -15.03
CA TYR A 220 9.16 -15.46 -15.74
C TYR A 220 10.59 -15.54 -16.25
N PHE A 221 11.10 -14.49 -16.89
CA PHE A 221 12.49 -14.47 -17.36
C PHE A 221 13.48 -14.73 -16.24
N HIS A 222 13.38 -13.99 -15.14
CA HIS A 222 14.27 -14.11 -13.99
C HIS A 222 14.07 -15.39 -13.17
N SER A 223 12.95 -16.10 -13.38
CA SER A 223 12.70 -17.43 -12.82
C SER A 223 13.23 -18.57 -13.71
N GLY A 224 13.96 -18.25 -14.80
CA GLY A 224 14.51 -19.24 -15.72
C GLY A 224 13.50 -19.81 -16.71
N GLN A 225 12.48 -19.03 -17.04
CA GLN A 225 11.44 -19.37 -18.00
C GLN A 225 11.36 -18.32 -19.13
N PRO A 226 12.44 -18.13 -19.91
CA PRO A 226 12.55 -17.07 -20.90
C PRO A 226 11.50 -17.21 -22.03
N GLU A 227 11.11 -18.44 -22.40
CA GLU A 227 10.10 -18.66 -23.44
C GLU A 227 8.73 -18.12 -23.03
N MET A 228 8.37 -18.26 -21.75
CA MET A 228 7.12 -17.67 -21.22
C MET A 228 7.17 -16.15 -21.23
N ALA A 229 8.33 -15.58 -20.84
CA ALA A 229 8.55 -14.14 -20.89
C ALA A 229 8.39 -13.59 -22.31
N GLU A 230 9.04 -14.23 -23.30
CA GLU A 230 8.95 -13.88 -24.71
C GLU A 230 7.50 -13.86 -25.19
N SER A 231 6.77 -14.97 -24.95
CA SER A 231 5.36 -15.11 -25.37
C SER A 231 4.48 -13.99 -24.78
N LEU A 232 4.74 -13.60 -23.52
CA LEU A 232 3.99 -12.51 -22.88
C LEU A 232 4.36 -11.17 -23.49
N PHE A 233 5.64 -10.87 -23.72
CA PHE A 233 6.07 -9.62 -24.35
C PHE A 233 5.56 -9.51 -25.80
N GLU A 234 5.59 -10.59 -26.58
CA GLU A 234 5.03 -10.63 -27.95
C GLU A 234 3.51 -10.34 -27.92
N SER A 235 2.78 -10.93 -26.96
CA SER A 235 1.36 -10.66 -26.78
C SER A 235 1.09 -9.20 -26.41
N LEU A 236 1.91 -8.63 -25.50
CA LEU A 236 1.82 -7.22 -25.11
C LEU A 236 2.12 -6.29 -26.28
N GLN A 237 3.19 -6.56 -27.03
CA GLN A 237 3.56 -5.79 -28.22
C GLN A 237 2.46 -5.83 -29.28
N GLY A 238 1.81 -6.99 -29.48
CA GLY A 238 0.68 -7.12 -30.40
C GLY A 238 -0.56 -6.33 -29.96
N ARG A 239 -0.81 -6.26 -28.65
CA ARG A 239 -1.95 -5.55 -28.07
C ARG A 239 -1.73 -4.05 -27.90
N TYR A 240 -0.50 -3.64 -27.56
CA TYR A 240 -0.12 -2.28 -27.23
C TYR A 240 1.13 -1.85 -28.03
N PRO A 241 1.06 -1.83 -29.36
CA PRO A 241 2.24 -1.62 -30.21
C PRO A 241 2.89 -0.24 -30.03
N ASP A 242 2.14 0.72 -29.50
CA ASP A 242 2.60 2.09 -29.29
C ASP A 242 3.11 2.38 -27.86
N CYS A 243 3.15 1.35 -26.99
CA CYS A 243 3.73 1.45 -25.66
C CYS A 243 5.25 1.19 -25.74
N VAL A 244 6.06 2.26 -25.74
CA VAL A 244 7.52 2.18 -25.81
C VAL A 244 8.14 1.34 -24.70
N TRP A 245 7.54 1.37 -23.49
CA TRP A 245 8.04 0.67 -22.32
C TRP A 245 8.03 -0.85 -22.45
N ILE A 246 7.19 -1.41 -23.32
CA ILE A 246 7.23 -2.85 -23.64
C ILE A 246 8.56 -3.20 -24.27
N TYR A 247 9.01 -2.42 -25.26
CA TYR A 247 10.27 -2.66 -25.95
C TYR A 247 11.48 -2.37 -25.04
N CYS A 248 11.42 -1.32 -24.23
CA CYS A 248 12.45 -1.01 -23.26
C CYS A 248 12.64 -2.16 -22.26
N ARG A 249 11.57 -2.54 -21.55
CA ARG A 249 11.65 -3.56 -20.51
C ARG A 249 11.99 -4.95 -21.08
N TRP A 250 11.48 -5.27 -22.27
CA TRP A 250 11.84 -6.52 -22.97
C TRP A 250 13.30 -6.56 -23.38
N GLY A 251 13.80 -5.50 -24.02
CA GLY A 251 15.22 -5.40 -24.42
C GLY A 251 16.17 -5.37 -23.23
N ASP A 252 15.80 -4.67 -22.14
CA ASP A 252 16.58 -4.59 -20.91
C ASP A 252 16.88 -5.97 -20.30
N LEU A 253 15.99 -6.96 -20.49
CA LEU A 253 16.21 -8.34 -20.04
C LEU A 253 17.44 -9.00 -20.68
N TYR A 254 17.78 -8.59 -21.89
CA TYR A 254 18.92 -9.14 -22.64
C TYR A 254 20.15 -8.22 -22.61
N ALA A 255 19.95 -6.91 -22.44
CA ALA A 255 21.05 -5.94 -22.43
C ALA A 255 21.76 -5.86 -21.08
N PHE A 256 21.02 -5.85 -19.98
CA PHE A 256 21.55 -5.43 -18.69
C PHE A 256 21.48 -6.53 -17.63
N LYS A 257 22.64 -6.79 -17.01
CA LYS A 257 22.74 -7.73 -15.88
C LYS A 257 22.08 -7.14 -14.64
N ARG A 258 21.20 -7.89 -14.01
CA ARG A 258 20.74 -7.59 -12.65
C ARG A 258 21.71 -8.15 -11.60
N SER A 259 21.86 -7.44 -10.50
CA SER A 259 22.75 -7.83 -9.40
C SER A 259 22.40 -9.25 -8.88
N GLY A 260 23.44 -10.11 -8.76
CA GLY A 260 23.31 -11.46 -8.19
C GLY A 260 22.93 -12.56 -9.18
N GLN A 261 22.90 -12.30 -10.49
CA GLN A 261 22.63 -13.30 -11.52
C GLN A 261 23.88 -13.59 -12.37
N ASP A 262 24.14 -14.88 -12.63
CA ASP A 262 25.06 -15.30 -13.70
C ASP A 262 24.31 -15.18 -15.02
N PHE A 263 24.50 -14.02 -15.67
CA PHE A 263 23.79 -13.64 -16.88
C PHE A 263 24.81 -13.21 -17.95
N ILE A 264 24.68 -13.79 -19.14
CA ILE A 264 25.42 -13.36 -20.32
C ILE A 264 24.48 -12.48 -21.14
N SER A 265 24.88 -11.24 -21.38
CA SER A 265 24.11 -10.30 -22.20
C SER A 265 24.01 -10.79 -23.66
N ASP A 266 22.82 -10.70 -24.22
CA ASP A 266 22.57 -10.90 -25.64
C ASP A 266 22.23 -9.55 -26.27
N TYR A 267 23.28 -8.78 -26.54
CA TYR A 267 23.14 -7.43 -27.08
C TYR A 267 22.47 -7.38 -28.45
N ASP A 268 22.70 -8.41 -29.29
CA ASP A 268 22.11 -8.46 -30.63
C ASP A 268 20.59 -8.66 -30.56
N LYS A 269 20.12 -9.49 -29.62
CA LYS A 269 18.69 -9.66 -29.36
C LYS A 269 18.07 -8.40 -28.74
N ALA A 270 18.74 -7.79 -27.76
CA ALA A 270 18.29 -6.53 -27.16
C ALA A 270 18.13 -5.42 -28.21
N GLU A 271 19.15 -5.23 -29.06
CA GLU A 271 19.14 -4.25 -30.13
C GLU A 271 17.96 -4.47 -31.10
N LYS A 272 17.73 -5.73 -31.48
CA LYS A 272 16.59 -6.09 -32.35
C LYS A 272 15.26 -5.69 -31.73
N ILE A 273 15.08 -5.93 -30.42
CA ILE A 273 13.84 -5.59 -29.71
C ILE A 273 13.68 -4.06 -29.64
N TYR A 274 14.70 -3.32 -29.24
CA TYR A 274 14.63 -1.87 -29.18
C TYR A 274 14.30 -1.25 -30.54
N ARG A 275 14.93 -1.74 -31.62
CA ARG A 275 14.70 -1.23 -32.98
C ARG A 275 13.28 -1.47 -33.50
N MET A 276 12.50 -2.39 -32.90
CA MET A 276 11.08 -2.56 -33.26
C MET A 276 10.22 -1.33 -32.90
N ALA A 277 10.66 -0.49 -31.96
CA ALA A 277 9.95 0.72 -31.58
C ALA A 277 10.36 1.96 -32.42
N LEU A 278 11.58 1.96 -33.00
CA LEU A 278 12.13 3.13 -33.69
C LEU A 278 11.42 3.46 -35.02
N GLY A 279 11.27 4.75 -35.29
CA GLY A 279 10.72 5.28 -36.54
C GLY A 279 9.21 5.11 -36.66
N ARG A 280 8.55 4.75 -35.56
CA ARG A 280 7.09 4.57 -35.50
C ARG A 280 6.34 5.82 -35.01
N ASN A 281 7.07 6.83 -34.57
CA ASN A 281 6.52 8.07 -34.02
C ASN A 281 5.56 7.81 -32.83
N ILE A 282 5.96 6.86 -31.97
CA ILE A 282 5.23 6.53 -30.74
C ILE A 282 5.64 7.46 -29.60
N PRO A 283 4.78 7.66 -28.57
CA PRO A 283 5.14 8.44 -27.41
C PRO A 283 6.42 7.91 -26.73
N ASP A 284 7.26 8.82 -26.24
CA ASP A 284 8.50 8.53 -25.51
C ASP A 284 9.51 7.66 -26.31
N GLU A 285 9.51 7.72 -27.67
CA GLU A 285 10.42 6.93 -28.52
C GLU A 285 11.90 7.20 -28.18
N GLU A 286 12.23 8.38 -27.64
CA GLU A 286 13.56 8.72 -27.15
C GLU A 286 14.07 7.75 -26.08
N ALA A 287 13.20 7.16 -25.26
CA ALA A 287 13.61 6.20 -24.24
C ALA A 287 14.31 4.96 -24.84
N VAL A 288 13.89 4.53 -26.01
CA VAL A 288 14.56 3.42 -26.73
C VAL A 288 15.90 3.85 -27.29
N THR A 289 16.02 5.08 -27.76
CA THR A 289 17.30 5.63 -28.25
C THR A 289 18.32 5.69 -27.11
N GLU A 290 17.90 6.16 -25.93
CA GLU A 290 18.74 6.16 -24.72
C GLU A 290 19.19 4.75 -24.33
N ARG A 291 18.30 3.75 -24.40
CA ARG A 291 18.64 2.33 -24.11
C ARG A 291 19.68 1.78 -25.09
N LEU A 292 19.58 2.12 -26.37
CA LEU A 292 20.56 1.71 -27.37
C LEU A 292 21.94 2.34 -27.12
N GLU A 293 21.98 3.60 -26.70
CA GLU A 293 23.23 4.31 -26.34
C GLU A 293 23.85 3.68 -25.06
N ASP A 294 23.07 3.45 -24.02
CA ASP A 294 23.52 2.82 -22.77
C ASP A 294 24.04 1.40 -23.03
N MET A 295 23.34 0.64 -23.86
CA MET A 295 23.74 -0.71 -24.25
C MET A 295 25.08 -0.70 -25.01
N ALA A 296 25.24 0.20 -26.01
CA ALA A 296 26.48 0.33 -26.76
C ALA A 296 27.65 0.71 -25.85
N HIS A 297 27.43 1.64 -24.91
CA HIS A 297 28.44 2.02 -23.92
C HIS A 297 28.82 0.84 -22.99
N THR A 298 27.88 0.03 -22.60
CA THR A 298 28.12 -1.15 -21.73
C THR A 298 28.86 -2.24 -22.46
N ARG A 299 28.50 -2.51 -23.74
CA ARG A 299 29.19 -3.47 -24.62
C ARG A 299 30.66 -3.12 -24.81
N ASN A 300 30.95 -1.85 -25.13
CA ASN A 300 32.32 -1.37 -25.35
C ASN A 300 33.22 -1.41 -24.10
N LYS A 301 32.68 -1.49 -22.91
CA LYS A 301 33.43 -1.65 -21.64
C LYS A 301 33.79 -3.09 -21.32
N GLN A 302 33.13 -4.05 -21.96
CA GLN A 302 33.34 -5.49 -21.72
C GLN A 302 34.29 -6.10 -22.75
N GLU A 303 34.47 -5.44 -23.91
CA GLU A 303 35.52 -5.73 -24.90
C GLU A 303 36.86 -5.11 -24.48
#